data_fb4bf73b37b89368c8778b3babf95d2b
#
_entry.id   fb4bf73b37b89368c8778b3babf95d2b
#
_cell.length_a   1.000
_cell.length_b   1.000
_cell.length_c   1.000
_cell.angle_alpha   90.00
_cell.angle_beta   90.00
_cell.angle_gamma   90.00
#
_symmetry.space_group_name_H-M   'P 1'
#
loop_
_entity.id
_entity.type
_entity.pdbx_description
1 polymer ?
#
loop_
_entity_poly.entity_id
_entity_poly.type
_entity_poly.pdbx_seq_one_letter_code
_entity_poly.pdbx_strand_id
1 'polypeptide(L)'
;LNFALNNPNTVAEKTLTGLLVDERLIGIDYRLRTTTDHAGKLYGLTNKANLYTINTSSGVTSLVTTLKAAAGSSFTALDGTSFAVDFNPTADRLRVISNTGQNLRINVDTGDTFKDGDINGASGAKVTAAAYTNSFKTPIATLATELFDLDQTNKTLTKQTPPNNGTLSLMGSLG
;
A
#
# COMPACT_ATOMS: atom_id res chain seq x y z
N LEU A 1 -5.12 -3.86 -15.76
CA LEU A 1 -4.81 -3.16 -17.01
C LEU A 1 -3.28 -3.10 -17.18
N ASN A 2 -2.79 -3.29 -18.39
CA ASN A 2 -1.37 -3.19 -18.74
C ASN A 2 -1.25 -2.40 -20.04
N PHE A 3 -0.32 -1.45 -20.10
CA PHE A 3 -0.04 -0.65 -21.29
C PHE A 3 1.44 -0.26 -21.34
N ALA A 4 1.97 -0.04 -22.53
CA ALA A 4 3.31 0.48 -22.69
C ALA A 4 3.32 2.02 -22.51
N LEU A 5 4.32 2.55 -21.80
CA LEU A 5 4.42 3.99 -21.52
C LEU A 5 4.50 4.85 -22.81
N ASN A 6 5.07 4.30 -23.87
CA ASN A 6 5.15 4.96 -25.18
C ASN A 6 3.88 4.78 -26.04
N ASN A 7 2.93 3.97 -25.59
CA ASN A 7 1.63 3.77 -26.25
C ASN A 7 0.52 3.52 -25.22
N PRO A 8 0.13 4.53 -24.43
CA PRO A 8 -0.85 4.36 -23.35
C PRO A 8 -2.27 4.10 -23.83
N ASN A 9 -2.54 4.32 -25.13
CA ASN A 9 -3.86 4.09 -25.70
C ASN A 9 -4.13 2.60 -26.02
N THR A 10 -3.09 1.75 -26.02
CA THR A 10 -3.24 0.31 -26.21
C THR A 10 -3.18 -0.37 -24.85
N VAL A 11 -4.37 -0.63 -24.30
CA VAL A 11 -4.52 -1.27 -22.98
C VAL A 11 -4.81 -2.74 -23.15
N ALA A 12 -4.01 -3.61 -22.53
CA ALA A 12 -4.30 -5.02 -22.38
C ALA A 12 -4.97 -5.29 -21.05
N GLU A 13 -6.09 -5.98 -21.08
CA GLU A 13 -6.81 -6.41 -19.88
C GLU A 13 -6.50 -7.87 -19.55
N LYS A 14 -6.38 -8.15 -18.26
CA LYS A 14 -6.26 -9.51 -17.73
C LYS A 14 -7.27 -9.69 -16.62
N THR A 15 -8.09 -10.72 -16.74
CA THR A 15 -8.98 -11.13 -15.66
C THR A 15 -8.16 -11.73 -14.53
N LEU A 16 -8.41 -11.28 -13.31
CA LEU A 16 -7.82 -11.89 -12.14
C LEU A 16 -8.50 -13.22 -11.83
N THR A 17 -7.70 -14.23 -11.57
CA THR A 17 -8.17 -15.57 -11.17
C THR A 17 -7.41 -16.04 -9.95
N GLY A 18 -8.04 -16.89 -9.12
CA GLY A 18 -7.42 -17.44 -7.91
C GLY A 18 -7.70 -16.67 -6.63
N LEU A 19 -8.49 -15.60 -6.65
CA LEU A 19 -9.04 -15.02 -5.43
C LEU A 19 -10.12 -15.95 -4.84
N LEU A 20 -10.31 -15.90 -3.53
CA LEU A 20 -11.40 -16.62 -2.87
C LEU A 20 -12.75 -15.97 -3.20
N VAL A 21 -13.83 -16.70 -2.91
CA VAL A 21 -15.20 -16.20 -3.14
C VAL A 21 -15.43 -14.92 -2.34
N ASP A 22 -16.07 -13.93 -2.97
CA ASP A 22 -16.37 -12.60 -2.41
C ASP A 22 -15.14 -11.76 -2.06
N GLU A 23 -13.96 -12.11 -2.56
CA GLU A 23 -12.79 -11.27 -2.47
C GLU A 23 -12.68 -10.29 -3.63
N ARG A 24 -12.24 -9.09 -3.32
CA ARG A 24 -11.85 -8.06 -4.29
C ARG A 24 -10.58 -7.37 -3.83
N LEU A 25 -9.73 -6.98 -4.76
CA LEU A 25 -8.57 -6.16 -4.45
C LEU A 25 -9.01 -4.79 -3.94
N ILE A 26 -8.33 -4.31 -2.92
CA ILE A 26 -8.48 -2.96 -2.35
C ILE A 26 -7.22 -2.10 -2.52
N GLY A 27 -6.12 -2.70 -2.95
CA GLY A 27 -4.89 -2.00 -3.30
C GLY A 27 -3.85 -2.95 -3.87
N ILE A 28 -2.95 -2.41 -4.68
CA ILE A 28 -1.84 -3.14 -5.29
C ILE A 28 -0.58 -2.29 -5.26
N ASP A 29 0.57 -2.93 -5.12
CA ASP A 29 1.86 -2.30 -5.37
C ASP A 29 2.97 -3.32 -5.64
N TYR A 30 4.06 -2.88 -6.28
CA TYR A 30 5.24 -3.68 -6.54
C TYR A 30 6.20 -3.67 -5.35
N ARG A 31 6.54 -4.85 -4.84
CA ARG A 31 7.62 -5.02 -3.88
C ARG A 31 8.96 -5.02 -4.62
N LEU A 32 9.62 -3.88 -4.66
CA LEU A 32 10.84 -3.69 -5.44
C LEU A 32 12.09 -4.17 -4.70
N ARG A 33 12.09 -4.11 -3.37
CA ARG A 33 13.23 -4.41 -2.53
C ARG A 33 13.01 -5.69 -1.74
N THR A 34 13.73 -6.73 -2.09
CA THR A 34 13.92 -7.90 -1.24
C THR A 34 15.05 -8.77 -1.78
N THR A 35 15.71 -9.50 -0.91
CA THR A 35 16.64 -10.58 -1.25
C THR A 35 15.95 -11.94 -1.42
N THR A 36 14.62 -11.97 -1.29
CA THR A 36 13.78 -13.16 -1.40
C THR A 36 13.27 -13.38 -2.81
N ASP A 37 12.71 -14.55 -3.10
CA ASP A 37 12.07 -14.90 -4.38
C ASP A 37 10.86 -14.02 -4.74
N HIS A 38 10.49 -13.10 -3.85
CA HIS A 38 9.36 -12.18 -4.01
C HIS A 38 9.75 -10.80 -4.53
N ALA A 39 11.05 -10.56 -4.83
CA ALA A 39 11.51 -9.29 -5.41
C ALA A 39 10.88 -9.02 -6.78
N GLY A 40 10.38 -7.80 -6.97
CA GLY A 40 9.78 -7.38 -8.23
C GLY A 40 8.43 -8.01 -8.54
N LYS A 41 7.77 -8.65 -7.56
CA LYS A 41 6.39 -9.15 -7.71
C LYS A 41 5.37 -8.07 -7.39
N LEU A 42 4.29 -8.07 -8.12
CA LEU A 42 3.11 -7.27 -7.82
C LEU A 42 2.32 -7.95 -6.68
N TYR A 43 2.08 -7.23 -5.61
CA TYR A 43 1.24 -7.67 -4.50
C TYR A 43 -0.15 -7.04 -4.62
N GLY A 44 -1.16 -7.77 -4.14
CA GLY A 44 -2.51 -7.26 -4.00
C GLY A 44 -3.06 -7.58 -2.61
N LEU A 45 -3.64 -6.58 -1.96
CA LEU A 45 -4.38 -6.73 -0.72
C LEU A 45 -5.87 -6.81 -1.04
N THR A 46 -6.59 -7.74 -0.39
CA THR A 46 -8.03 -7.90 -0.56
C THR A 46 -8.83 -7.38 0.64
N ASN A 47 -10.12 -7.17 0.42
CA ASN A 47 -11.09 -6.80 1.45
C ASN A 47 -11.27 -7.87 2.57
N LYS A 48 -10.72 -9.06 2.40
CA LYS A 48 -10.67 -10.13 3.41
C LYS A 48 -9.32 -10.19 4.13
N ALA A 49 -8.51 -9.14 4.02
CA ALA A 49 -7.17 -9.05 4.60
C ALA A 49 -6.20 -10.14 4.11
N ASN A 50 -6.41 -10.67 2.92
CA ASN A 50 -5.49 -11.60 2.28
C ASN A 50 -4.53 -10.85 1.35
N LEU A 51 -3.26 -11.25 1.39
CA LEU A 51 -2.21 -10.77 0.48
C LEU A 51 -1.93 -11.83 -0.58
N TYR A 52 -1.95 -11.41 -1.82
CA TYR A 52 -1.65 -12.23 -2.98
C TYR A 52 -0.46 -11.65 -3.75
N THR A 53 0.31 -12.50 -4.41
CA THR A 53 1.09 -12.07 -5.58
C THR A 53 0.25 -12.23 -6.84
N ILE A 54 0.48 -11.32 -7.81
CA ILE A 54 -0.28 -11.27 -9.06
C ILE A 54 0.68 -11.46 -10.23
N ASN A 55 0.45 -12.47 -11.04
CA ASN A 55 1.17 -12.64 -12.30
C ASN A 55 0.60 -11.67 -13.33
N THR A 56 1.37 -10.64 -13.68
CA THR A 56 0.91 -9.57 -14.58
C THR A 56 0.71 -10.01 -16.02
N SER A 57 1.30 -11.14 -16.43
CA SER A 57 1.14 -11.68 -17.79
C SER A 57 -0.14 -12.51 -17.93
N SER A 58 -0.52 -13.25 -16.88
CA SER A 58 -1.67 -14.17 -16.91
C SER A 58 -2.89 -13.70 -16.12
N GLY A 59 -2.72 -12.82 -15.12
CA GLY A 59 -3.76 -12.44 -14.16
C GLY A 59 -3.95 -13.44 -13.02
N VAL A 60 -3.16 -14.52 -12.98
CA VAL A 60 -3.26 -15.52 -11.91
C VAL A 60 -2.74 -14.93 -10.60
N THR A 61 -3.50 -15.11 -9.53
CA THR A 61 -3.11 -14.72 -8.17
C THR A 61 -2.68 -15.94 -7.36
N SER A 62 -1.74 -15.74 -6.45
CA SER A 62 -1.29 -16.76 -5.51
C SER A 62 -1.31 -16.19 -4.11
N LEU A 63 -2.06 -16.83 -3.20
CA LEU A 63 -2.14 -16.41 -1.80
C LEU A 63 -0.73 -16.51 -1.16
N VAL A 64 -0.30 -15.44 -0.54
CA VAL A 64 0.96 -15.39 0.22
C VAL A 64 0.67 -15.59 1.70
N THR A 65 -0.22 -14.77 2.27
CA THR A 65 -0.56 -14.79 3.70
C THR A 65 -1.85 -14.03 3.95
N THR A 66 -2.40 -14.21 5.15
CA THR A 66 -3.49 -13.40 5.70
C THR A 66 -2.93 -12.48 6.77
N LEU A 67 -3.41 -11.24 6.84
CA LEU A 67 -3.00 -10.29 7.87
C LEU A 67 -3.41 -10.78 9.26
N LYS A 68 -2.52 -10.63 10.21
CA LYS A 68 -2.73 -10.96 11.63
C LYS A 68 -1.99 -9.95 12.51
N ALA A 69 -2.42 -9.78 13.74
CA ALA A 69 -1.72 -8.89 14.66
C ALA A 69 -0.27 -9.34 14.88
N ALA A 70 0.67 -8.43 14.71
CA ALA A 70 2.04 -8.64 15.19
C ALA A 70 2.07 -8.63 16.73
N ALA A 71 3.11 -9.20 17.32
CA ALA A 71 3.29 -9.18 18.78
C ALA A 71 3.24 -7.73 19.31
N GLY A 72 2.36 -7.47 20.27
CA GLY A 72 2.13 -6.14 20.84
C GLY A 72 1.34 -5.16 19.97
N SER A 73 0.82 -5.59 18.81
CA SER A 73 -0.03 -4.77 17.95
C SER A 73 -1.50 -4.84 18.37
N SER A 74 -2.20 -3.71 18.25
CA SER A 74 -3.65 -3.61 18.44
C SER A 74 -4.46 -3.85 17.16
N PHE A 75 -3.84 -4.35 16.09
CA PHE A 75 -4.55 -4.68 14.86
C PHE A 75 -5.55 -5.80 15.11
N THR A 76 -6.78 -5.65 14.61
CA THR A 76 -7.84 -6.67 14.68
C THR A 76 -8.41 -6.99 13.31
N ALA A 77 -8.65 -5.97 12.50
CA ALA A 77 -9.22 -6.08 11.16
C ALA A 77 -8.89 -4.83 10.33
N LEU A 78 -9.10 -4.91 9.02
CA LEU A 78 -9.14 -3.74 8.15
C LEU A 78 -10.37 -2.90 8.49
N ASP A 79 -10.17 -1.60 8.63
CA ASP A 79 -11.23 -0.62 8.89
C ASP A 79 -11.23 0.45 7.80
N GLY A 80 -12.36 0.61 7.12
CA GLY A 80 -12.53 1.57 6.04
C GLY A 80 -13.11 0.95 4.77
N THR A 81 -13.32 1.81 3.78
CA THR A 81 -13.89 1.45 2.47
C THR A 81 -13.00 1.82 1.30
N SER A 82 -12.02 2.69 1.53
CA SER A 82 -10.98 3.09 0.57
C SER A 82 -9.62 3.00 1.26
N PHE A 83 -8.64 2.47 0.54
CA PHE A 83 -7.32 2.16 1.08
C PHE A 83 -6.23 2.64 0.13
N ALA A 84 -5.23 3.30 0.69
CA ALA A 84 -3.95 3.56 0.05
C ALA A 84 -2.99 2.42 0.41
N VAL A 85 -2.25 1.91 -0.57
CA VAL A 85 -1.35 0.76 -0.41
C VAL A 85 -0.05 1.06 -1.13
N ASP A 86 1.08 1.04 -0.42
CA ASP A 86 2.40 1.29 -1.00
C ASP A 86 3.52 0.64 -0.20
N PHE A 87 4.54 0.13 -0.87
CA PHE A 87 5.70 -0.44 -0.21
C PHE A 87 6.71 0.63 0.21
N ASN A 88 7.06 0.64 1.49
CA ASN A 88 8.22 1.39 1.96
C ASN A 88 9.51 0.75 1.43
N PRO A 89 10.26 1.40 0.50
CA PRO A 89 11.42 0.79 -0.14
C PRO A 89 12.62 0.65 0.79
N THR A 90 12.63 1.34 1.93
CA THR A 90 13.71 1.26 2.93
C THR A 90 13.44 0.17 3.96
N ALA A 91 12.22 0.12 4.49
CA ALA A 91 11.84 -0.83 5.54
C ALA A 91 11.38 -2.19 5.00
N ASP A 92 11.09 -2.29 3.71
CA ASP A 92 10.47 -3.46 3.07
C ASP A 92 9.20 -3.90 3.81
N ARG A 93 8.28 -2.96 3.98
CA ARG A 93 6.98 -3.16 4.62
C ARG A 93 5.89 -2.53 3.78
N LEU A 94 4.77 -3.21 3.68
CA LEU A 94 3.59 -2.65 3.04
C LEU A 94 2.91 -1.68 4.00
N ARG A 95 2.76 -0.44 3.57
CA ARG A 95 1.93 0.57 4.23
C ARG A 95 0.51 0.45 3.72
N VAL A 96 -0.46 0.44 4.63
CA VAL A 96 -1.88 0.51 4.29
C VAL A 96 -2.51 1.61 5.14
N ILE A 97 -3.15 2.58 4.48
CA ILE A 97 -3.85 3.68 5.13
C ILE A 97 -5.29 3.66 4.64
N SER A 98 -6.24 3.79 5.54
CA SER A 98 -7.66 3.83 5.17
C SER A 98 -8.26 5.23 5.27
N ASN A 99 -9.40 5.40 4.63
CA ASN A 99 -10.20 6.63 4.72
C ASN A 99 -10.84 6.88 6.10
N THR A 100 -10.75 5.91 7.03
CA THR A 100 -11.14 6.07 8.44
C THR A 100 -9.97 6.50 9.32
N GLY A 101 -8.76 6.60 8.74
CA GLY A 101 -7.55 7.00 9.45
C GLY A 101 -6.72 5.83 9.99
N GLN A 102 -7.14 4.58 9.79
CA GLN A 102 -6.32 3.44 10.17
C GLN A 102 -5.00 3.45 9.39
N ASN A 103 -3.89 3.26 10.09
CA ASN A 103 -2.52 3.31 9.52
C ASN A 103 -1.78 2.02 9.91
N LEU A 104 -1.48 1.19 8.94
CA LEU A 104 -0.92 -0.13 9.14
C LEU A 104 0.44 -0.28 8.49
N ARG A 105 1.29 -1.11 9.11
CA ARG A 105 2.59 -1.52 8.59
C ARG A 105 2.72 -3.03 8.66
N ILE A 106 2.88 -3.67 7.49
CA ILE A 106 2.69 -5.09 7.30
C ILE A 106 4.00 -5.74 6.84
N ASN A 107 4.37 -6.84 7.47
CA ASN A 107 5.35 -7.78 6.93
C ASN A 107 4.61 -8.74 5.99
N VAL A 108 4.82 -8.60 4.71
CA VAL A 108 4.07 -9.37 3.70
C VAL A 108 4.50 -10.85 3.62
N ASP A 109 5.64 -11.23 4.19
CA ASP A 109 6.09 -12.61 4.23
C ASP A 109 5.39 -13.42 5.32
N THR A 110 5.01 -12.77 6.44
CA THR A 110 4.42 -13.42 7.61
C THR A 110 2.97 -13.04 7.87
N GLY A 111 2.49 -11.93 7.28
CA GLY A 111 1.20 -11.32 7.58
C GLY A 111 1.19 -10.49 8.87
N ASP A 112 2.30 -10.43 9.61
CA ASP A 112 2.37 -9.66 10.84
C ASP A 112 2.12 -8.18 10.59
N THR A 113 1.09 -7.65 11.23
CA THR A 113 0.57 -6.31 11.02
C THR A 113 0.67 -5.49 12.30
N PHE A 114 1.37 -4.37 12.22
CA PHE A 114 1.37 -3.33 13.25
C PHE A 114 0.31 -2.28 12.92
N LYS A 115 -0.56 -1.98 13.88
CA LYS A 115 -1.36 -0.77 13.86
C LYS A 115 -0.49 0.34 14.44
N ASP A 116 -0.07 1.26 13.56
CA ASP A 116 0.67 2.47 13.90
C ASP A 116 -0.31 3.58 14.37
N GLY A 117 0.17 4.78 14.69
CA GLY A 117 -0.71 5.89 15.07
C GLY A 117 -1.69 6.25 13.96
N ASP A 118 -2.95 6.43 14.32
CA ASP A 118 -4.00 6.81 13.35
C ASP A 118 -3.67 8.16 12.70
N ILE A 119 -4.19 8.37 11.47
CA ILE A 119 -3.99 9.61 10.72
C ILE A 119 -4.50 10.80 11.52
N ASN A 120 -3.65 11.82 11.65
CA ASN A 120 -3.88 13.02 12.42
C ASN A 120 -3.16 14.23 11.78
N GLY A 121 -3.23 15.41 12.41
CA GLY A 121 -2.57 16.64 11.90
C GLY A 121 -3.41 17.44 10.90
N ALA A 122 -4.49 16.87 10.36
CA ALA A 122 -5.43 17.59 9.52
C ALA A 122 -6.87 17.20 9.91
N SER A 123 -7.73 18.19 10.17
CA SER A 123 -9.10 17.96 10.64
C SER A 123 -9.92 17.24 9.57
N GLY A 124 -10.56 16.12 9.94
CA GLY A 124 -11.45 15.37 9.06
C GLY A 124 -10.74 14.73 7.85
N ALA A 125 -9.43 14.62 7.86
CA ALA A 125 -8.66 14.05 6.77
C ALA A 125 -9.13 12.65 6.40
N LYS A 126 -9.21 12.39 5.07
CA LYS A 126 -9.50 11.08 4.50
C LYS A 126 -8.42 10.77 3.46
N VAL A 127 -7.40 10.05 3.88
CA VAL A 127 -6.34 9.59 2.98
C VAL A 127 -6.89 8.51 2.07
N THR A 128 -6.76 8.70 0.76
CA THR A 128 -7.26 7.76 -0.26
C THR A 128 -6.19 7.28 -1.22
N ALA A 129 -5.02 7.93 -1.21
CA ALA A 129 -3.83 7.48 -1.91
C ALA A 129 -2.58 7.85 -1.09
N ALA A 130 -1.56 7.02 -1.17
CA ALA A 130 -0.27 7.24 -0.53
C ALA A 130 0.84 6.70 -1.41
N ALA A 131 2.02 7.33 -1.37
CA ALA A 131 3.18 6.87 -2.08
C ALA A 131 4.48 7.22 -1.33
N TYR A 132 5.38 6.24 -1.22
CA TYR A 132 6.75 6.48 -0.78
C TYR A 132 7.62 6.97 -1.93
N THR A 133 8.52 7.89 -1.65
CA THR A 133 9.57 8.27 -2.61
C THR A 133 10.65 7.19 -2.67
N ASN A 134 11.48 7.27 -3.72
CA ASN A 134 12.68 6.44 -3.87
C ASN A 134 12.41 4.92 -3.99
N SER A 135 11.27 4.57 -4.59
CA SER A 135 10.89 3.18 -4.89
C SER A 135 11.72 2.64 -6.07
N PHE A 136 13.02 2.42 -5.85
CA PHE A 136 13.94 1.87 -6.85
C PHE A 136 14.24 0.40 -6.58
N LYS A 137 14.43 -0.37 -7.65
CA LYS A 137 14.82 -1.79 -7.58
C LYS A 137 16.17 -2.00 -6.86
N THR A 138 17.09 -1.07 -7.01
CA THR A 138 18.37 -1.05 -6.29
C THR A 138 18.31 0.06 -5.27
N PRO A 139 18.28 -0.25 -3.96
CA PRO A 139 18.22 0.78 -2.93
C PRO A 139 19.48 1.62 -2.97
N ILE A 140 19.31 2.92 -3.01
CA ILE A 140 20.40 3.85 -2.71
C ILE A 140 20.40 3.98 -1.18
N ALA A 141 21.36 3.33 -0.52
CA ALA A 141 21.39 3.16 0.94
C ALA A 141 21.39 4.49 1.72
N THR A 142 21.72 5.61 1.06
CA THR A 142 21.81 6.95 1.66
C THR A 142 20.56 7.81 1.40
N LEU A 143 19.60 7.32 0.61
CA LEU A 143 18.43 8.11 0.25
C LEU A 143 17.28 7.79 1.21
N ALA A 144 16.94 8.75 2.07
CA ALA A 144 15.76 8.65 2.93
C ALA A 144 14.49 8.62 2.06
N THR A 145 13.56 7.72 2.40
CA THR A 145 12.24 7.70 1.79
C THR A 145 11.28 8.59 2.57
N GLU A 146 10.40 9.26 1.87
CA GLU A 146 9.33 10.10 2.42
C GLU A 146 7.98 9.55 1.97
N LEU A 147 6.96 9.69 2.82
CA LEU A 147 5.59 9.28 2.51
C LEU A 147 4.73 10.51 2.23
N PHE A 148 4.09 10.51 1.07
CA PHE A 148 3.12 11.53 0.67
C PHE A 148 1.74 10.92 0.52
N ASP A 149 0.73 11.67 0.94
CA ASP A 149 -0.67 11.25 0.94
C ASP A 149 -1.56 12.26 0.21
N LEU A 150 -2.61 11.76 -0.41
CA LEU A 150 -3.70 12.58 -0.92
C LEU A 150 -4.86 12.56 0.07
N ASP A 151 -5.18 13.72 0.63
CA ASP A 151 -6.35 13.93 1.48
C ASP A 151 -7.52 14.39 0.63
N GLN A 152 -8.48 13.51 0.44
CA GLN A 152 -9.66 13.77 -0.38
C GLN A 152 -10.57 14.83 0.23
N THR A 153 -10.70 14.89 1.56
CA THR A 153 -11.60 15.83 2.23
C THR A 153 -11.11 17.26 2.06
N ASN A 154 -9.83 17.47 2.34
CA ASN A 154 -9.24 18.81 2.31
C ASN A 154 -8.67 19.17 0.92
N LYS A 155 -8.70 18.22 -0.04
CA LYS A 155 -8.14 18.37 -1.39
C LYS A 155 -6.68 18.82 -1.34
N THR A 156 -5.87 18.11 -0.55
CA THR A 156 -4.47 18.49 -0.31
C THR A 156 -3.53 17.33 -0.55
N LEU A 157 -2.32 17.68 -1.00
CA LEU A 157 -1.14 16.84 -0.88
C LEU A 157 -0.54 17.09 0.50
N THR A 158 -0.31 16.02 1.24
CA THR A 158 0.31 16.06 2.55
C THR A 158 1.53 15.16 2.60
N LYS A 159 2.46 15.45 3.50
CA LYS A 159 3.57 14.57 3.88
C LYS A 159 3.27 13.94 5.22
N GLN A 160 3.29 12.62 5.30
CA GLN A 160 3.11 11.91 6.57
C GLN A 160 4.46 11.77 7.28
N THR A 161 4.63 12.51 8.39
CA THR A 161 5.92 12.56 9.10
C THR A 161 5.76 12.76 10.60
N PRO A 162 6.28 11.85 11.46
CA PRO A 162 6.79 10.52 11.10
C PRO A 162 5.67 9.59 10.56
N PRO A 163 5.96 8.71 9.59
CA PRO A 163 4.92 7.83 9.02
C PRO A 163 4.20 6.95 10.04
N ASN A 164 4.91 6.47 11.05
CA ASN A 164 4.34 5.60 12.09
C ASN A 164 3.48 6.36 13.12
N ASN A 165 3.56 7.70 13.15
CA ASN A 165 2.69 8.51 14.02
C ASN A 165 1.41 8.96 13.31
N GLY A 166 1.31 8.75 11.98
CA GLY A 166 0.15 9.16 11.18
C GLY A 166 0.00 10.68 11.01
N THR A 167 1.03 11.47 11.35
CA THR A 167 0.91 12.93 11.37
C THR A 167 1.08 13.52 9.97
N LEU A 168 0.05 14.20 9.49
CA LEU A 168 0.02 14.89 8.21
C LEU A 168 0.56 16.32 8.32
N SER A 169 1.44 16.70 7.41
CA SER A 169 1.91 18.07 7.20
C SER A 169 1.52 18.53 5.81
N LEU A 170 0.84 19.68 5.72
CA LEU A 170 0.39 20.23 4.43
C LEU A 170 1.57 20.55 3.50
N MET A 171 1.49 20.08 2.27
CA MET A 171 2.44 20.41 1.20
C MET A 171 1.84 21.36 0.19
N GLY A 172 0.56 21.20 -0.14
CA GLY A 172 -0.14 22.08 -1.07
C GLY A 172 -1.56 21.64 -1.37
N SER A 173 -2.33 22.53 -2.03
CA SER A 173 -3.67 22.22 -2.52
C SER A 173 -3.58 21.45 -3.85
N LEU A 174 -4.56 20.60 -4.10
CA LEU A 174 -4.71 19.87 -5.37
C LEU A 174 -5.51 20.64 -6.43
N GLY A 175 -6.02 21.82 -6.09
CA GLY A 175 -6.85 22.65 -6.95
C GLY A 175 -8.33 22.54 -6.65
#